data_b81f805882d4a4149d9b315a240f30ad
#
_entry.id   b81f805882d4a4149d9b315a240f30ad
#
_cell.length_a   1.000
_cell.length_b   1.000
_cell.length_c   1.000
_cell.angle_alpha   90.00
_cell.angle_beta   90.00
_cell.angle_gamma   90.00
#
_symmetry.space_group_name_H-M   'P 1'
#
loop_
_entity.id
_entity.type
_entity.pdbx_description
1 polymer ?
#
loop_
_entity_poly.entity_id
_entity_poly.type
_entity_poly.pdbx_seq_one_letter_code
_entity_poly.pdbx_strand_id
1 'polypeptide(L)'
;MPSLNFVLPHWLYWGTLVVFPFIALYFVKRQKQRGAPQGPSLFIAYLFWLCSGFLGLHRLYLRNMWGFIFIPVFVLILYANGEIRDRREDVSRTRAAVETSHIAIRRAEIPPSTSPTPDMVEGLKRARSEGKAAEQEFTDAGTALGRWRSYSRWLAILMAAILIADAVLLPGAVRRAAEREAAERRLHPPAAEVPVHLEQQGTGEDPTLRMHTWLTDKIELLNMRVGEFVAYWAVISVFVYYYEVIARFAFNSPTNWVHESMFLMYGMQYMLAGAYAYREDQHVRVDVIYTKFSPRGKALADIVTSVFFFIFIGVLFWTSWRFAADAVANDEHSFTEWGVQYWTVKLSMPIGAGLLFLQGISKLIKDIAFLSRGRI
;
A
#
# COMPACT_ATOMS: atom_id res chain seq x y z
N MET A 1 -11.27 6.68 -23.52
CA MET A 1 -11.48 6.96 -22.09
C MET A 1 -10.57 8.10 -21.74
N PRO A 2 -10.95 9.05 -20.90
CA PRO A 2 -9.97 9.92 -20.31
C PRO A 2 -8.96 9.00 -19.61
N SER A 3 -7.71 9.04 -20.05
CA SER A 3 -6.63 8.40 -19.33
C SER A 3 -6.58 9.08 -17.98
N LEU A 4 -6.75 8.31 -16.89
CA LEU A 4 -6.51 8.81 -15.53
C LEU A 4 -4.98 8.93 -15.35
N ASN A 5 -4.34 9.74 -16.19
CA ASN A 5 -2.92 10.04 -16.11
C ASN A 5 -2.70 11.04 -14.96
N PHE A 6 -3.14 10.67 -13.77
CA PHE A 6 -2.80 11.42 -12.58
C PHE A 6 -1.42 11.01 -12.13
N VAL A 7 -0.48 11.93 -12.23
CA VAL A 7 0.85 11.79 -11.63
C VAL A 7 0.83 12.54 -10.30
N LEU A 8 1.15 11.83 -9.22
CA LEU A 8 1.16 12.42 -7.89
C LEU A 8 2.29 13.46 -7.78
N PRO A 9 1.99 14.75 -7.51
CA PRO A 9 3.04 15.75 -7.29
C PRO A 9 3.90 15.40 -6.07
N HIS A 10 5.22 15.56 -6.18
CA HIS A 10 6.15 15.20 -5.10
C HIS A 10 5.84 15.93 -3.78
N TRP A 11 5.47 17.22 -3.84
CA TRP A 11 5.10 17.97 -2.65
C TRP A 11 3.87 17.39 -1.93
N LEU A 12 2.92 16.83 -2.69
CA LEU A 12 1.72 16.20 -2.12
C LEU A 12 2.09 14.86 -1.47
N TYR A 13 2.99 14.09 -2.08
CA TYR A 13 3.52 12.86 -1.50
C TYR A 13 4.19 13.12 -0.15
N TRP A 14 5.21 13.99 -0.13
CA TRP A 14 5.94 14.32 1.10
C TRP A 14 5.03 14.99 2.14
N GLY A 15 4.16 15.90 1.69
CA GLY A 15 3.18 16.54 2.55
C GLY A 15 2.21 15.56 3.21
N THR A 16 1.74 14.56 2.48
CA THR A 16 0.84 13.53 3.02
C THR A 16 1.54 12.66 4.07
N LEU A 17 2.78 12.26 3.85
CA LEU A 17 3.56 11.48 4.83
C LEU A 17 3.77 12.23 6.15
N VAL A 18 3.85 13.57 6.11
CA VAL A 18 4.01 14.40 7.30
C VAL A 18 2.65 14.73 7.94
N VAL A 19 1.71 15.24 7.16
CA VAL A 19 0.44 15.81 7.67
C VAL A 19 -0.53 14.72 8.14
N PHE A 20 -0.67 13.63 7.40
CA PHE A 20 -1.63 12.58 7.72
C PHE A 20 -1.41 11.94 9.10
N PRO A 21 -0.20 11.56 9.53
CA PRO A 21 0.02 11.04 10.88
C PRO A 21 -0.39 12.01 11.98
N PHE A 22 -0.12 13.31 11.84
CA PHE A 22 -0.55 14.30 12.83
C PHE A 22 -2.08 14.40 12.93
N ILE A 23 -2.76 14.38 11.79
CA ILE A 23 -4.23 14.35 11.74
C ILE A 23 -4.74 13.08 12.42
N ALA A 24 -4.18 11.92 12.11
CA ALA A 24 -4.57 10.64 12.69
C ALA A 24 -4.35 10.61 14.21
N LEU A 25 -3.18 11.03 14.69
CA LEU A 25 -2.87 11.15 16.12
C LEU A 25 -3.84 12.10 16.85
N TYR A 26 -4.18 13.23 16.24
CA TYR A 26 -5.17 14.16 16.81
C TYR A 26 -6.54 13.49 16.97
N PHE A 27 -7.02 12.79 15.93
CA PHE A 27 -8.31 12.10 16.00
C PHE A 27 -8.32 10.95 17.01
N VAL A 28 -7.26 10.15 17.07
CA VAL A 28 -7.13 9.06 18.04
C VAL A 28 -7.11 9.61 19.48
N LYS A 29 -6.36 10.69 19.74
CA LYS A 29 -6.36 11.36 21.05
C LYS A 29 -7.74 11.86 21.44
N ARG A 30 -8.45 12.50 20.50
CA ARG A 30 -9.80 12.99 20.72
C ARG A 30 -10.81 11.86 20.96
N GLN A 31 -10.65 10.73 20.27
CA GLN A 31 -11.50 9.56 20.46
C GLN A 31 -11.27 8.91 21.83
N LYS A 32 -10.02 8.76 22.27
CA LYS A 32 -9.69 8.26 23.61
C LYS A 32 -10.33 9.12 24.71
N GLN A 33 -10.41 10.44 24.53
CA GLN A 33 -11.05 11.35 25.47
C GLN A 33 -12.57 11.23 25.51
N ARG A 34 -13.21 10.78 24.41
CA ARG A 34 -14.67 10.63 24.31
C ARG A 34 -15.19 9.26 24.73
N GLY A 35 -14.31 8.31 25.04
CA GLY A 35 -14.65 6.91 25.28
C GLY A 35 -14.85 6.13 23.98
N ALA A 36 -14.79 4.80 24.07
CA ALA A 36 -15.03 3.93 22.93
C ALA A 36 -16.47 4.09 22.44
N PRO A 37 -16.73 4.30 21.13
CA PRO A 37 -18.08 4.36 20.61
C PRO A 37 -18.78 3.03 20.84
N GLN A 38 -19.92 3.07 21.54
CA GLN A 38 -20.74 1.88 21.77
C GLN A 38 -21.59 1.62 20.51
N GLY A 39 -21.03 0.89 19.55
CA GLY A 39 -21.72 0.49 18.32
C GLY A 39 -21.00 0.89 17.02
N PRO A 40 -21.59 0.59 15.85
CA PRO A 40 -20.96 0.87 14.55
C PRO A 40 -20.79 2.36 14.33
N SER A 41 -19.56 2.74 14.00
CA SER A 41 -19.17 4.13 13.75
C SER A 41 -19.48 4.56 12.32
N LEU A 42 -20.10 5.73 12.15
CA LEU A 42 -20.36 6.32 10.84
C LEU A 42 -19.07 6.62 10.07
N PHE A 43 -18.02 7.05 10.79
CA PHE A 43 -16.72 7.30 10.19
C PHE A 43 -16.11 6.03 9.61
N ILE A 44 -16.13 4.92 10.37
CA ILE A 44 -15.62 3.63 9.90
C ILE A 44 -16.46 3.11 8.72
N ALA A 45 -17.77 3.30 8.77
CA ALA A 45 -18.65 2.91 7.68
C ALA A 45 -18.34 3.66 6.38
N TYR A 46 -18.11 4.99 6.43
CA TYR A 46 -17.67 5.76 5.26
C TYR A 46 -16.24 5.42 4.82
N LEU A 47 -15.37 5.05 5.75
CA LEU A 47 -14.03 4.59 5.43
C LEU A 47 -14.09 3.29 4.61
N PHE A 48 -14.87 2.31 5.05
CA PHE A 48 -15.12 1.09 4.28
C PHE A 48 -15.82 1.37 2.96
N TRP A 49 -16.76 2.32 2.92
CA TRP A 49 -17.42 2.71 1.69
C TRP A 49 -16.43 3.30 0.68
N LEU A 50 -15.54 4.18 1.11
CA LEU A 50 -14.52 4.80 0.26
C LEU A 50 -13.50 3.78 -0.23
N CYS A 51 -13.02 2.90 0.65
CA CYS A 51 -11.96 1.94 0.31
C CYS A 51 -12.49 0.69 -0.40
N SER A 52 -13.63 0.20 0.00
CA SER A 52 -14.14 -1.12 -0.41
C SER A 52 -15.62 -1.13 -0.75
N GLY A 53 -16.16 0.06 -1.06
CA GLY A 53 -17.57 0.22 -1.40
C GLY A 53 -18.02 -0.70 -2.52
N PHE A 54 -17.21 -0.85 -3.56
CA PHE A 54 -17.51 -1.72 -4.71
C PHE A 54 -17.51 -3.24 -4.38
N LEU A 55 -16.97 -3.67 -3.22
CA LEU A 55 -17.13 -5.01 -2.66
C LEU A 55 -18.27 -5.08 -1.64
N GLY A 56 -18.86 -3.94 -1.28
CA GLY A 56 -19.93 -3.87 -0.30
C GLY A 56 -19.49 -4.10 1.15
N LEU A 57 -18.17 -4.02 1.48
CA LEU A 57 -17.66 -4.32 2.83
C LEU A 57 -18.22 -3.37 3.90
N HIS A 58 -18.53 -2.13 3.55
CA HIS A 58 -19.21 -1.18 4.45
C HIS A 58 -20.59 -1.67 4.91
N ARG A 59 -21.30 -2.41 4.05
CA ARG A 59 -22.58 -3.05 4.40
C ARG A 59 -22.37 -4.28 5.27
N LEU A 60 -21.35 -5.09 4.97
CA LEU A 60 -20.99 -6.24 5.81
C LEU A 60 -20.54 -5.81 7.21
N TYR A 61 -19.78 -4.69 7.32
CA TYR A 61 -19.45 -4.07 8.60
C TYR A 61 -20.71 -3.75 9.44
N LEU A 62 -21.80 -3.36 8.78
CA LEU A 62 -23.10 -3.12 9.44
C LEU A 62 -23.95 -4.39 9.58
N ARG A 63 -23.37 -5.59 9.43
CA ARG A 63 -24.05 -6.89 9.43
C ARG A 63 -25.23 -6.94 8.46
N ASN A 64 -25.10 -6.30 7.30
CA ASN A 64 -26.13 -6.23 6.27
C ASN A 64 -25.71 -7.00 5.02
N MET A 65 -26.39 -8.12 4.72
CA MET A 65 -26.11 -9.00 3.60
C MET A 65 -26.32 -8.36 2.22
N TRP A 66 -27.02 -7.22 2.13
CA TRP A 66 -27.16 -6.48 0.88
C TRP A 66 -25.81 -5.98 0.30
N GLY A 67 -24.73 -6.04 1.10
CA GLY A 67 -23.37 -5.79 0.63
C GLY A 67 -22.95 -6.71 -0.52
N PHE A 68 -23.46 -7.91 -0.61
CA PHE A 68 -23.10 -8.84 -1.69
C PHE A 68 -23.59 -8.42 -3.08
N ILE A 69 -24.53 -7.49 -3.20
CA ILE A 69 -25.04 -7.00 -4.50
C ILE A 69 -23.96 -6.28 -5.33
N PHE A 70 -22.93 -5.76 -4.67
CA PHE A 70 -21.83 -5.06 -5.35
C PHE A 70 -20.89 -6.03 -6.07
N ILE A 71 -20.73 -7.26 -5.56
CA ILE A 71 -19.76 -8.24 -6.07
C ILE A 71 -20.05 -8.64 -7.51
N PRO A 72 -21.28 -9.01 -7.92
CA PRO A 72 -21.56 -9.36 -9.32
C PRO A 72 -21.26 -8.23 -10.29
N VAL A 73 -21.58 -6.98 -9.94
CA VAL A 73 -21.31 -5.82 -10.80
C VAL A 73 -19.81 -5.62 -10.95
N PHE A 74 -19.05 -5.76 -9.87
CA PHE A 74 -17.60 -5.67 -9.90
C PHE A 74 -16.97 -6.79 -10.74
N VAL A 75 -17.42 -8.03 -10.59
CA VAL A 75 -16.96 -9.17 -11.40
C VAL A 75 -17.24 -8.94 -12.89
N LEU A 76 -18.42 -8.41 -13.24
CA LEU A 76 -18.75 -8.07 -14.63
C LEU A 76 -17.81 -6.95 -15.19
N ILE A 77 -17.44 -5.98 -14.37
CA ILE A 77 -16.45 -4.96 -14.76
C ILE A 77 -15.09 -5.60 -15.03
N LEU A 78 -14.64 -6.50 -14.15
CA LEU A 78 -13.36 -7.21 -14.33
C LEU A 78 -13.38 -8.07 -15.60
N TYR A 79 -14.47 -8.80 -15.84
CA TYR A 79 -14.65 -9.59 -17.03
C TYR A 79 -14.62 -8.74 -18.32
N ALA A 80 -15.39 -7.64 -18.34
CA ALA A 80 -15.41 -6.72 -19.48
C ALA A 80 -14.03 -6.11 -19.76
N ASN A 81 -13.23 -5.83 -18.71
CA ASN A 81 -11.88 -5.32 -18.88
C ASN A 81 -10.88 -6.40 -19.35
N GLY A 82 -11.09 -7.65 -18.97
CA GLY A 82 -10.36 -8.79 -19.53
C GLY A 82 -10.58 -8.88 -21.05
N GLU A 83 -11.84 -8.87 -21.49
CA GLU A 83 -12.20 -8.87 -22.91
C GLU A 83 -11.62 -7.64 -23.67
N ILE A 84 -11.62 -6.46 -23.06
CA ILE A 84 -11.03 -5.25 -23.67
C ILE A 84 -9.53 -5.47 -23.91
N ARG A 85 -8.82 -6.12 -23.00
CA ARG A 85 -7.40 -6.41 -23.13
C ARG A 85 -7.15 -7.35 -24.31
N ASP A 86 -7.92 -8.45 -24.37
CA ASP A 86 -7.76 -9.45 -25.40
C ASP A 86 -8.12 -8.88 -26.80
N ARG A 87 -9.20 -8.07 -26.89
CA ARG A 87 -9.54 -7.37 -28.13
C ARG A 87 -8.57 -6.28 -28.55
N ARG A 88 -7.82 -5.68 -27.62
CA ARG A 88 -6.70 -4.77 -27.98
C ARG A 88 -5.56 -5.52 -28.68
N GLU A 89 -5.27 -6.73 -28.22
CA GLU A 89 -4.28 -7.58 -28.84
C GLU A 89 -4.71 -7.99 -30.26
N ASP A 90 -5.99 -8.38 -30.44
CA ASP A 90 -6.58 -8.67 -31.74
C ASP A 90 -6.45 -7.48 -32.71
N VAL A 91 -6.80 -6.27 -32.26
CA VAL A 91 -6.67 -5.04 -33.06
C VAL A 91 -5.20 -4.76 -33.42
N SER A 92 -4.26 -5.01 -32.51
CA SER A 92 -2.83 -4.85 -32.80
C SER A 92 -2.34 -5.86 -33.83
N ARG A 93 -2.76 -7.13 -33.72
CA ARG A 93 -2.41 -8.21 -34.65
C ARG A 93 -2.99 -7.95 -36.04
N THR A 94 -4.27 -7.61 -36.14
CA THR A 94 -4.93 -7.34 -37.42
C THR A 94 -4.39 -6.08 -38.08
N ARG A 95 -3.99 -5.07 -37.29
CA ARG A 95 -3.28 -3.89 -37.83
C ARG A 95 -1.97 -4.26 -38.48
N ALA A 96 -1.17 -5.13 -37.86
CA ALA A 96 0.10 -5.61 -38.46
C ALA A 96 -0.16 -6.41 -39.74
N ALA A 97 -1.27 -7.21 -39.78
CA ALA A 97 -1.66 -7.92 -41.00
C ALA A 97 -2.04 -6.96 -42.15
N VAL A 98 -2.77 -5.89 -41.85
CA VAL A 98 -3.08 -4.84 -42.84
C VAL A 98 -1.80 -4.18 -43.39
N GLU A 99 -0.86 -3.83 -42.49
CA GLU A 99 0.41 -3.23 -42.92
C GLU A 99 1.23 -4.18 -43.81
N THR A 100 1.27 -5.46 -43.44
CA THR A 100 1.94 -6.50 -44.26
C THR A 100 1.28 -6.66 -45.63
N SER A 101 -0.08 -6.66 -45.68
CA SER A 101 -0.83 -6.75 -46.92
C SER A 101 -0.59 -5.54 -47.85
N HIS A 102 -0.48 -4.33 -47.29
CA HIS A 102 -0.15 -3.13 -48.08
C HIS A 102 1.26 -3.21 -48.66
N ILE A 103 2.24 -3.77 -47.96
CA ILE A 103 3.58 -4.00 -48.45
C ILE A 103 3.53 -5.03 -49.61
N ALA A 104 2.73 -6.10 -49.43
CA ALA A 104 2.56 -7.11 -50.50
C ALA A 104 1.93 -6.54 -51.77
N ILE A 105 0.89 -5.69 -51.62
CA ILE A 105 0.26 -5.00 -52.74
C ILE A 105 1.27 -4.12 -53.47
N ARG A 106 2.05 -3.29 -52.75
CA ARG A 106 3.09 -2.43 -53.35
C ARG A 106 4.15 -3.22 -54.09
N ARG A 107 4.53 -4.41 -53.60
CA ARG A 107 5.49 -5.29 -54.25
C ARG A 107 4.92 -5.95 -55.53
N ALA A 108 3.61 -6.21 -55.55
CA ALA A 108 2.91 -6.79 -56.68
C ALA A 108 2.45 -5.75 -57.71
N GLU A 109 2.61 -4.43 -57.42
CA GLU A 109 2.30 -3.36 -58.38
C GLU A 109 3.23 -3.46 -59.60
N ILE A 110 2.61 -3.49 -60.78
CA ILE A 110 3.30 -3.61 -62.06
C ILE A 110 3.86 -2.25 -62.47
N PRO A 111 5.17 -2.10 -62.68
CA PRO A 111 5.73 -0.82 -63.10
C PRO A 111 5.12 -0.34 -64.42
N PRO A 112 4.88 0.97 -64.62
CA PRO A 112 4.24 1.50 -65.81
C PRO A 112 5.00 1.17 -67.13
N SER A 113 6.28 0.84 -67.02
CA SER A 113 7.17 0.47 -68.17
C SER A 113 7.13 -1.00 -68.55
N THR A 114 6.38 -1.87 -67.84
CA THR A 114 6.38 -3.31 -68.01
C THR A 114 5.04 -3.77 -68.56
N SER A 115 5.05 -4.58 -69.67
CA SER A 115 3.83 -5.22 -70.16
C SER A 115 3.37 -6.30 -69.18
N PRO A 116 2.13 -6.26 -68.67
CA PRO A 116 1.65 -7.18 -67.67
C PRO A 116 1.56 -8.61 -68.20
N THR A 117 2.17 -9.55 -67.50
CA THR A 117 1.96 -11.00 -67.77
C THR A 117 0.71 -11.47 -67.00
N PRO A 118 0.03 -12.55 -67.48
CA PRO A 118 -1.17 -13.11 -66.78
C PRO A 118 -0.88 -13.40 -65.31
N ASP A 119 0.30 -13.95 -64.97
CA ASP A 119 0.70 -14.29 -63.60
C ASP A 119 0.89 -13.06 -62.73
N MET A 120 1.42 -11.96 -63.28
CA MET A 120 1.53 -10.70 -62.53
C MET A 120 0.18 -10.08 -62.22
N VAL A 121 -0.78 -10.16 -63.16
CA VAL A 121 -2.14 -9.67 -62.95
C VAL A 121 -2.86 -10.50 -61.89
N GLU A 122 -2.67 -11.82 -61.91
CA GLU A 122 -3.26 -12.71 -60.91
C GLU A 122 -2.66 -12.52 -59.55
N GLY A 123 -1.34 -12.36 -59.42
CA GLY A 123 -0.65 -12.03 -58.19
C GLY A 123 -1.14 -10.72 -57.55
N LEU A 124 -1.33 -9.68 -58.35
CA LEU A 124 -1.86 -8.41 -57.88
C LEU A 124 -3.32 -8.53 -57.42
N LYS A 125 -4.14 -9.31 -58.13
CA LYS A 125 -5.53 -9.59 -57.73
C LYS A 125 -5.57 -10.31 -56.38
N ARG A 126 -4.73 -11.33 -56.18
CA ARG A 126 -4.63 -12.06 -54.90
C ARG A 126 -4.21 -11.12 -53.75
N ALA A 127 -3.11 -10.36 -53.93
CA ALA A 127 -2.64 -9.41 -52.94
C ALA A 127 -3.75 -8.38 -52.55
N ARG A 128 -4.51 -7.87 -53.51
CA ARG A 128 -5.62 -6.95 -53.26
C ARG A 128 -6.79 -7.62 -52.54
N SER A 129 -7.12 -8.89 -52.82
CA SER A 129 -8.18 -9.61 -52.13
C SER A 129 -7.80 -9.90 -50.67
N GLU A 130 -6.56 -10.33 -50.44
CA GLU A 130 -6.00 -10.53 -49.10
C GLU A 130 -5.94 -9.22 -48.29
N GLY A 131 -5.56 -8.09 -48.93
CA GLY A 131 -5.56 -6.78 -48.30
C GLY A 131 -6.96 -6.35 -47.85
N LYS A 132 -7.98 -6.55 -48.70
CA LYS A 132 -9.38 -6.25 -48.32
C LYS A 132 -9.86 -7.13 -47.18
N ALA A 133 -9.52 -8.41 -47.15
CA ALA A 133 -9.86 -9.31 -46.06
C ALA A 133 -9.22 -8.86 -44.73
N ALA A 134 -7.93 -8.49 -44.75
CA ALA A 134 -7.21 -7.97 -43.60
C ALA A 134 -7.80 -6.63 -43.10
N GLU A 135 -8.19 -5.72 -43.97
CA GLU A 135 -8.87 -4.48 -43.63
C GLU A 135 -10.25 -4.73 -42.95
N GLN A 136 -10.96 -5.75 -43.47
CA GLN A 136 -12.24 -6.12 -42.87
C GLN A 136 -12.07 -6.72 -41.49
N GLU A 137 -11.12 -7.64 -41.30
CA GLU A 137 -10.78 -8.21 -39.98
C GLU A 137 -10.37 -7.11 -38.98
N PHE A 138 -9.56 -6.14 -39.41
CA PHE A 138 -9.17 -5.00 -38.57
C PHE A 138 -10.40 -4.16 -38.18
N THR A 139 -11.30 -3.91 -39.10
CA THR A 139 -12.53 -3.15 -38.83
C THR A 139 -13.43 -3.90 -37.84
N ASP A 140 -13.58 -5.21 -38.02
CA ASP A 140 -14.39 -6.06 -37.14
C ASP A 140 -13.80 -6.17 -35.75
N ALA A 141 -12.47 -6.32 -35.64
CA ALA A 141 -11.75 -6.27 -34.35
C ALA A 141 -11.95 -4.90 -33.64
N GLY A 142 -11.87 -3.81 -34.39
CA GLY A 142 -12.11 -2.45 -33.89
C GLY A 142 -13.53 -2.25 -33.36
N THR A 143 -14.52 -2.76 -34.08
CA THR A 143 -15.94 -2.67 -33.65
C THR A 143 -16.21 -3.54 -32.42
N ALA A 144 -15.63 -4.74 -32.34
CA ALA A 144 -15.71 -5.60 -31.16
C ALA A 144 -15.11 -4.93 -29.94
N LEU A 145 -13.92 -4.34 -30.07
CA LEU A 145 -13.28 -3.56 -29.00
C LEU A 145 -14.18 -2.38 -28.56
N GLY A 146 -14.78 -1.68 -29.52
CA GLY A 146 -15.70 -0.56 -29.26
C GLY A 146 -16.90 -0.98 -28.41
N ARG A 147 -17.50 -2.13 -28.71
CA ARG A 147 -18.63 -2.70 -27.94
C ARG A 147 -18.24 -3.01 -26.50
N TRP A 148 -17.14 -3.70 -26.28
CA TRP A 148 -16.67 -4.03 -24.92
C TRP A 148 -16.30 -2.79 -24.10
N ARG A 149 -15.70 -1.77 -24.72
CA ARG A 149 -15.48 -0.48 -24.08
C ARG A 149 -16.78 0.21 -23.66
N SER A 150 -17.82 0.08 -24.46
CA SER A 150 -19.15 0.62 -24.12
C SER A 150 -19.76 -0.12 -22.94
N TYR A 151 -19.73 -1.46 -22.95
CA TYR A 151 -20.22 -2.27 -21.81
C TYR A 151 -19.49 -1.95 -20.51
N SER A 152 -18.17 -1.93 -20.53
CA SER A 152 -17.37 -1.58 -19.34
C SER A 152 -17.71 -0.19 -18.81
N ARG A 153 -17.94 0.80 -19.71
CA ARG A 153 -18.33 2.15 -19.32
C ARG A 153 -19.68 2.17 -18.61
N TRP A 154 -20.69 1.48 -19.17
CA TRP A 154 -22.01 1.44 -18.56
C TRP A 154 -22.01 0.71 -17.22
N LEU A 155 -21.26 -0.37 -17.09
CA LEU A 155 -21.09 -1.07 -15.81
C LEU A 155 -20.40 -0.18 -14.76
N ALA A 156 -19.39 0.59 -15.16
CA ALA A 156 -18.73 1.54 -14.26
C ALA A 156 -19.68 2.67 -13.82
N ILE A 157 -20.50 3.19 -14.73
CA ILE A 157 -21.52 4.21 -14.41
C ILE A 157 -22.58 3.61 -13.47
N LEU A 158 -23.03 2.40 -13.70
CA LEU A 158 -23.97 1.69 -12.82
C LEU A 158 -23.37 1.51 -11.42
N MET A 159 -22.14 1.03 -11.33
CA MET A 159 -21.44 0.89 -10.04
C MET A 159 -21.34 2.24 -9.31
N ALA A 160 -20.93 3.30 -10.01
CA ALA A 160 -20.83 4.63 -9.42
C ALA A 160 -22.21 5.14 -8.93
N ALA A 161 -23.27 4.94 -9.70
CA ALA A 161 -24.62 5.31 -9.30
C ALA A 161 -25.09 4.56 -8.05
N ILE A 162 -24.83 3.24 -7.98
CA ILE A 162 -25.14 2.42 -6.80
C ILE A 162 -24.36 2.92 -5.59
N LEU A 163 -23.05 3.18 -5.74
CA LEU A 163 -22.21 3.68 -4.65
C LEU A 163 -22.66 5.05 -4.15
N ILE A 164 -23.02 5.97 -5.04
CA ILE A 164 -23.51 7.30 -4.65
C ILE A 164 -24.84 7.18 -3.89
N ALA A 165 -25.78 6.38 -4.41
CA ALA A 165 -27.05 6.14 -3.73
C ALA A 165 -26.82 5.51 -2.36
N ASP A 166 -25.87 4.58 -2.26
CA ASP A 166 -25.52 3.91 -1.02
C ASP A 166 -24.87 4.84 0.00
N ALA A 167 -24.01 5.76 -0.43
CA ALA A 167 -23.42 6.80 0.41
C ALA A 167 -24.48 7.67 1.10
N VAL A 168 -25.54 8.03 0.36
CA VAL A 168 -26.67 8.82 0.90
C VAL A 168 -27.46 8.01 1.94
N LEU A 169 -27.61 6.70 1.72
CA LEU A 169 -28.35 5.81 2.62
C LEU A 169 -27.54 5.33 3.84
N LEU A 170 -26.21 5.50 3.81
CA LEU A 170 -25.29 4.97 4.82
C LEU A 170 -25.56 5.50 6.23
N PRO A 171 -25.82 6.80 6.49
CA PRO A 171 -26.14 7.29 7.83
C PRO A 171 -27.37 6.60 8.45
N GLY A 172 -28.42 6.39 7.64
CA GLY A 172 -29.61 5.66 8.08
C GLY A 172 -29.34 4.17 8.37
N ALA A 173 -28.42 3.56 7.59
CA ALA A 173 -28.02 2.18 7.82
C ALA A 173 -27.19 2.02 9.10
N VAL A 174 -26.27 2.93 9.37
CA VAL A 174 -25.46 2.96 10.62
C VAL A 174 -26.36 3.12 11.84
N ARG A 175 -27.35 4.05 11.78
CA ARG A 175 -28.27 4.26 12.87
C ARG A 175 -29.11 2.99 13.17
N ARG A 176 -29.67 2.36 12.14
CA ARG A 176 -30.41 1.08 12.29
C ARG A 176 -29.53 -0.05 12.84
N ALA A 177 -28.27 -0.12 12.43
CA ALA A 177 -27.33 -1.11 12.94
C ALA A 177 -27.01 -0.86 14.42
N ALA A 178 -26.80 0.40 14.82
CA ALA A 178 -26.57 0.78 16.21
C ALA A 178 -27.79 0.48 17.11
N GLU A 179 -29.01 0.74 16.61
CA GLU A 179 -30.26 0.42 17.32
C GLU A 179 -30.43 -1.10 17.53
N ARG A 180 -30.10 -1.92 16.51
CA ARG A 180 -30.11 -3.38 16.61
C ARG A 180 -29.10 -3.90 17.63
N GLU A 181 -27.88 -3.40 17.58
CA GLU A 181 -26.82 -3.80 18.52
C GLU A 181 -27.16 -3.39 19.96
N ALA A 182 -27.73 -2.20 20.15
CA ALA A 182 -28.21 -1.75 21.45
C ALA A 182 -29.37 -2.63 22.01
N ALA A 183 -30.28 -3.07 21.14
CA ALA A 183 -31.34 -4.00 21.51
C ALA A 183 -30.80 -5.40 21.87
N GLU A 184 -29.84 -5.91 21.07
CA GLU A 184 -29.17 -7.19 21.31
C GLU A 184 -28.39 -7.22 22.62
N ARG A 185 -27.70 -6.12 22.97
CA ARG A 185 -27.00 -5.94 24.25
C ARG A 185 -27.97 -5.87 25.46
N ARG A 186 -29.19 -5.38 25.27
CA ARG A 186 -30.20 -5.39 26.32
C ARG A 186 -30.73 -6.79 26.60
N LEU A 187 -30.85 -7.62 25.56
CA LEU A 187 -31.31 -9.00 25.64
C LEU A 187 -30.22 -9.96 26.16
N HIS A 188 -29.00 -9.70 25.77
CA HIS A 188 -27.81 -10.47 26.14
C HIS A 188 -26.76 -9.51 26.68
N PRO A 189 -26.85 -9.09 27.97
CA PRO A 189 -25.81 -8.27 28.56
C PRO A 189 -24.48 -9.02 28.43
N PRO A 190 -23.42 -8.35 27.92
CA PRO A 190 -22.12 -8.97 27.84
C PRO A 190 -21.75 -9.47 29.24
N ALA A 191 -21.37 -10.74 29.37
CA ALA A 191 -20.72 -11.24 30.57
C ALA A 191 -19.64 -10.22 30.94
N ALA A 192 -19.56 -9.85 32.22
CA ALA A 192 -18.61 -8.85 32.70
C ALA A 192 -17.29 -9.11 32.01
N GLU A 193 -16.83 -8.15 31.21
CA GLU A 193 -15.53 -8.26 30.52
C GLU A 193 -14.53 -8.52 31.63
N VAL A 194 -14.16 -9.80 31.79
CA VAL A 194 -12.89 -10.11 32.44
C VAL A 194 -11.89 -9.31 31.63
N PRO A 195 -11.15 -8.36 32.22
CA PRO A 195 -10.14 -7.64 31.50
C PRO A 195 -9.26 -8.74 30.88
N VAL A 196 -9.36 -8.91 29.58
CA VAL A 196 -8.36 -9.68 28.85
C VAL A 196 -7.14 -8.79 28.96
N HIS A 197 -6.43 -8.93 30.09
CA HIS A 197 -5.03 -8.71 30.07
C HIS A 197 -4.59 -9.70 28.99
N LEU A 198 -4.28 -9.15 27.81
CA LEU A 198 -3.34 -9.83 26.91
C LEU A 198 -2.11 -10.00 27.81
N GLU A 199 -2.12 -11.03 28.63
CA GLU A 199 -0.90 -11.59 29.15
C GLU A 199 -0.06 -11.76 27.91
N GLN A 200 0.97 -10.95 27.81
CA GLN A 200 2.09 -11.20 26.90
C GLN A 200 2.59 -12.57 27.30
N GLN A 201 1.92 -13.59 26.76
CA GLN A 201 2.33 -14.96 26.92
C GLN A 201 3.67 -15.08 26.25
N GLY A 202 4.72 -15.05 27.06
CA GLY A 202 5.96 -15.58 26.57
C GLY A 202 7.25 -14.88 26.96
N THR A 203 7.25 -13.68 27.49
CA THR A 203 8.48 -13.15 28.09
C THR A 203 8.11 -12.62 29.46
N GLY A 204 8.55 -13.30 30.52
CA GLY A 204 8.50 -12.70 31.85
C GLY A 204 9.04 -11.28 31.74
N GLU A 205 8.26 -10.27 32.15
CA GLU A 205 8.66 -8.87 32.09
C GLU A 205 10.12 -8.75 32.48
N ASP A 206 10.94 -8.30 31.56
CA ASP A 206 12.36 -8.11 31.83
C ASP A 206 12.45 -7.06 32.95
N PRO A 207 12.94 -7.40 34.14
CA PRO A 207 12.96 -6.46 35.26
C PRO A 207 13.80 -5.22 34.96
N THR A 208 14.66 -5.26 33.93
CA THR A 208 15.43 -4.09 33.46
C THR A 208 14.54 -3.04 32.84
N LEU A 209 13.38 -3.42 32.27
CA LEU A 209 12.39 -2.48 31.69
C LEU A 209 11.79 -1.55 32.74
N ARG A 210 11.78 -1.95 34.02
CA ARG A 210 11.25 -1.14 35.13
C ARG A 210 12.25 -0.10 35.64
N MET A 211 13.47 -0.08 35.12
CA MET A 211 14.46 0.92 35.51
C MET A 211 14.25 2.21 34.70
N HIS A 212 13.94 3.28 35.42
CA HIS A 212 13.70 4.60 34.86
C HIS A 212 14.79 5.57 35.25
N THR A 213 15.34 6.30 34.28
CA THR A 213 16.19 7.46 34.48
C THR A 213 15.69 8.57 33.57
N TRP A 214 15.96 9.83 33.93
CA TRP A 214 15.52 10.95 33.09
C TRP A 214 16.01 10.83 31.63
N LEU A 215 17.22 10.33 31.42
CA LEU A 215 17.79 10.18 30.06
C LEU A 215 17.10 9.05 29.29
N THR A 216 16.95 7.88 29.91
CA THR A 216 16.29 6.74 29.27
C THR A 216 14.86 7.06 28.92
N ASP A 217 14.12 7.74 29.80
CA ASP A 217 12.72 8.11 29.54
C ASP A 217 12.58 9.09 28.36
N LYS A 218 13.52 10.01 28.20
CA LYS A 218 13.53 10.94 27.04
C LYS A 218 13.81 10.23 25.72
N ILE A 219 14.79 9.31 25.72
CA ILE A 219 15.11 8.51 24.52
C ILE A 219 13.94 7.62 24.14
N GLU A 220 13.34 6.95 25.12
CA GLU A 220 12.19 6.08 24.88
C GLU A 220 10.96 6.86 24.40
N LEU A 221 10.71 8.02 24.97
CA LEU A 221 9.64 8.91 24.51
C LEU A 221 9.85 9.34 23.05
N LEU A 222 11.08 9.71 22.68
CA LEU A 222 11.41 10.07 21.29
C LEU A 222 11.12 8.91 20.34
N ASN A 223 11.66 7.71 20.64
CA ASN A 223 11.50 6.53 19.80
C ASN A 223 10.03 6.08 19.72
N MET A 224 9.27 6.16 20.82
CA MET A 224 7.84 5.90 20.84
C MET A 224 7.10 6.86 19.90
N ARG A 225 7.39 8.17 19.97
CA ARG A 225 6.72 9.16 19.12
C ARG A 225 7.03 8.97 17.64
N VAL A 226 8.27 8.66 17.32
CA VAL A 226 8.66 8.38 15.93
C VAL A 226 7.99 7.11 15.44
N GLY A 227 7.98 6.04 16.25
CA GLY A 227 7.31 4.79 15.89
C GLY A 227 5.80 4.95 15.69
N GLU A 228 5.12 5.64 16.63
CA GLU A 228 3.69 5.97 16.50
C GLU A 228 3.41 6.79 15.22
N PHE A 229 4.26 7.76 14.92
CA PHE A 229 4.12 8.62 13.75
C PHE A 229 4.21 7.81 12.45
N VAL A 230 5.26 7.01 12.27
CA VAL A 230 5.47 6.25 11.03
C VAL A 230 4.50 5.07 10.90
N ALA A 231 3.92 4.57 11.99
CA ALA A 231 2.92 3.50 11.94
C ALA A 231 1.69 3.90 11.10
N TYR A 232 1.30 5.18 11.10
CA TYR A 232 0.19 5.66 10.28
C TYR A 232 0.46 5.65 8.77
N TRP A 233 1.72 5.54 8.35
CA TRP A 233 2.05 5.36 6.94
C TRP A 233 1.49 4.05 6.36
N ALA A 234 1.40 3.01 7.19
CA ALA A 234 0.74 1.78 6.78
C ALA A 234 -0.74 1.98 6.38
N VAL A 235 -1.43 2.93 7.01
CA VAL A 235 -2.80 3.30 6.63
C VAL A 235 -2.84 3.96 5.26
N ILE A 236 -1.89 4.87 4.99
CA ILE A 236 -1.75 5.51 3.67
C ILE A 236 -1.58 4.45 2.58
N SER A 237 -0.72 3.45 2.83
CA SER A 237 -0.43 2.40 1.84
C SER A 237 -1.67 1.60 1.46
N VAL A 238 -2.54 1.29 2.42
CA VAL A 238 -3.78 0.58 2.15
C VAL A 238 -4.63 1.33 1.12
N PHE A 239 -4.82 2.65 1.30
CA PHE A 239 -5.62 3.46 0.38
C PHE A 239 -4.96 3.61 -0.99
N VAL A 240 -3.65 3.83 -1.01
CA VAL A 240 -2.91 4.09 -2.25
C VAL A 240 -2.77 2.82 -3.09
N TYR A 241 -2.44 1.67 -2.50
CA TYR A 241 -2.46 0.40 -3.23
C TYR A 241 -3.85 0.03 -3.71
N TYR A 242 -4.86 0.35 -2.93
CA TYR A 242 -6.23 0.11 -3.31
C TYR A 242 -6.64 0.93 -4.53
N TYR A 243 -6.26 2.20 -4.55
CA TYR A 243 -6.41 3.06 -5.73
C TYR A 243 -5.72 2.45 -6.96
N GLU A 244 -4.49 1.95 -6.82
CA GLU A 244 -3.76 1.31 -7.92
C GLU A 244 -4.47 0.07 -8.45
N VAL A 245 -4.99 -0.78 -7.55
CA VAL A 245 -5.73 -1.98 -7.95
C VAL A 245 -6.96 -1.59 -8.79
N ILE A 246 -7.71 -0.59 -8.35
CA ILE A 246 -8.87 -0.10 -9.09
C ILE A 246 -8.43 0.51 -10.43
N ALA A 247 -7.45 1.40 -10.41
CA ALA A 247 -6.95 2.07 -11.63
C ALA A 247 -6.46 1.03 -12.65
N ARG A 248 -5.70 0.05 -12.20
CA ARG A 248 -5.13 -1.01 -13.05
C ARG A 248 -6.17 -1.96 -13.60
N PHE A 249 -7.03 -2.51 -12.74
CA PHE A 249 -7.93 -3.61 -13.12
C PHE A 249 -9.31 -3.13 -13.58
N ALA A 250 -9.88 -2.07 -12.98
CA ALA A 250 -11.19 -1.55 -13.37
C ALA A 250 -11.10 -0.54 -14.52
N PHE A 251 -10.08 0.30 -14.55
CA PHE A 251 -9.92 1.35 -15.59
C PHE A 251 -8.84 1.04 -16.63
N ASN A 252 -8.08 -0.05 -16.44
CA ASN A 252 -6.94 -0.41 -17.29
C ASN A 252 -5.97 0.78 -17.51
N SER A 253 -5.73 1.52 -16.44
CA SER A 253 -4.89 2.72 -16.39
C SER A 253 -3.94 2.62 -15.18
N PRO A 254 -2.92 1.73 -15.26
CA PRO A 254 -1.93 1.58 -14.19
C PRO A 254 -1.18 2.90 -13.97
N THR A 255 -0.85 3.18 -12.72
CA THR A 255 -0.07 4.37 -12.38
C THR A 255 1.43 4.08 -12.48
N ASN A 256 2.22 5.12 -12.72
CA ASN A 256 3.69 5.03 -12.75
C ASN A 256 4.34 5.40 -11.40
N TRP A 257 3.57 5.86 -10.41
CA TRP A 257 4.08 6.40 -9.14
C TRP A 257 3.70 5.57 -7.91
N VAL A 258 2.58 4.83 -7.91
CA VAL A 258 2.07 4.15 -6.70
C VAL A 258 3.05 3.12 -6.17
N HIS A 259 3.54 2.22 -7.03
CA HIS A 259 4.45 1.18 -6.58
C HIS A 259 5.73 1.77 -5.98
N GLU A 260 6.33 2.73 -6.67
CA GLU A 260 7.55 3.39 -6.21
C GLU A 260 7.32 4.17 -4.91
N SER A 261 6.27 4.99 -4.83
CA SER A 261 5.97 5.78 -3.64
C SER A 261 5.78 4.91 -2.39
N MET A 262 5.11 3.76 -2.54
CA MET A 262 4.90 2.83 -1.42
C MET A 262 6.19 2.10 -1.04
N PHE A 263 6.98 1.68 -2.02
CA PHE A 263 8.28 1.06 -1.77
C PHE A 263 9.20 1.97 -0.97
N LEU A 264 9.30 3.24 -1.36
CA LEU A 264 10.11 4.24 -0.66
C LEU A 264 9.57 4.54 0.74
N MET A 265 8.25 4.69 0.87
CA MET A 265 7.60 4.91 2.16
C MET A 265 7.86 3.77 3.14
N TYR A 266 7.71 2.52 2.71
CA TYR A 266 7.99 1.36 3.57
C TYR A 266 9.47 1.26 3.92
N GLY A 267 10.38 1.54 2.98
CA GLY A 267 11.81 1.60 3.25
C GLY A 267 12.14 2.57 4.39
N MET A 268 11.60 3.79 4.33
CA MET A 268 11.74 4.79 5.40
C MET A 268 11.06 4.32 6.70
N GLN A 269 9.86 3.74 6.61
CA GLN A 269 9.11 3.25 7.77
C GLN A 269 9.91 2.20 8.55
N TYR A 270 10.49 1.21 7.87
CA TYR A 270 11.31 0.18 8.50
C TYR A 270 12.55 0.75 9.18
N MET A 271 13.22 1.69 8.54
CA MET A 271 14.39 2.34 9.13
C MET A 271 14.03 3.12 10.40
N LEU A 272 12.98 3.92 10.36
CA LEU A 272 12.58 4.79 11.47
C LEU A 272 11.88 4.02 12.61
N ALA A 273 11.15 2.95 12.32
CA ALA A 273 10.48 2.13 13.31
C ALA A 273 11.42 1.17 14.07
N GLY A 274 12.65 0.93 13.57
CA GLY A 274 13.57 -0.03 14.16
C GLY A 274 13.89 0.23 15.64
N ALA A 275 14.07 1.49 16.02
CA ALA A 275 14.31 1.87 17.40
C ALA A 275 13.09 1.67 18.32
N TYR A 276 11.88 1.88 17.80
CA TYR A 276 10.65 1.58 18.51
C TYR A 276 10.49 0.07 18.73
N ALA A 277 10.73 -0.74 17.68
CA ALA A 277 10.71 -2.19 17.81
C ALA A 277 11.72 -2.73 18.82
N TYR A 278 12.92 -2.10 18.87
CA TYR A 278 13.93 -2.46 19.87
C TYR A 278 13.53 -2.09 21.29
N ARG A 279 12.85 -0.95 21.47
CA ARG A 279 12.25 -0.53 22.76
C ARG A 279 11.21 -1.53 23.26
N GLU A 280 10.34 -2.02 22.38
CA GLU A 280 9.26 -2.97 22.71
C GLU A 280 9.74 -4.42 22.78
N ASP A 281 11.06 -4.64 22.78
CA ASP A 281 11.71 -5.98 22.80
C ASP A 281 11.24 -6.90 21.65
N GLN A 282 10.84 -6.30 20.52
CA GLN A 282 10.38 -7.01 19.33
C GLN A 282 11.51 -7.30 18.33
N HIS A 283 12.77 -7.01 18.68
CA HIS A 283 13.92 -7.43 17.88
C HIS A 283 14.12 -8.94 18.00
N VAL A 284 14.28 -9.57 16.84
CA VAL A 284 14.48 -11.03 16.77
C VAL A 284 15.75 -11.39 17.53
N ARG A 285 15.61 -12.28 18.54
CA ARG A 285 16.71 -12.83 19.32
C ARG A 285 16.73 -14.35 19.18
N VAL A 286 17.91 -14.94 19.38
CA VAL A 286 18.02 -16.40 19.52
C VAL A 286 17.70 -16.77 20.97
N ASP A 287 16.42 -17.01 21.25
CA ASP A 287 15.92 -17.16 22.63
C ASP A 287 16.23 -18.51 23.29
N VAL A 288 16.65 -19.52 22.53
CA VAL A 288 16.82 -20.89 23.01
C VAL A 288 17.76 -21.00 24.22
N ILE A 289 18.83 -20.19 24.22
CA ILE A 289 19.80 -20.17 25.33
C ILE A 289 19.45 -19.05 26.32
N TYR A 290 19.00 -17.88 25.80
CA TYR A 290 18.72 -16.70 26.58
C TYR A 290 17.59 -16.88 27.59
N THR A 291 16.54 -17.65 27.24
CA THR A 291 15.42 -17.96 28.14
C THR A 291 15.84 -18.74 29.39
N LYS A 292 16.96 -19.48 29.35
CA LYS A 292 17.47 -20.26 30.48
C LYS A 292 18.26 -19.42 31.49
N PHE A 293 18.61 -18.18 31.14
CA PHE A 293 19.40 -17.34 32.05
C PHE A 293 18.53 -16.74 33.15
N SER A 294 19.10 -16.57 34.33
CA SER A 294 18.52 -15.78 35.41
C SER A 294 18.41 -14.30 34.95
N PRO A 295 17.56 -13.48 35.58
CA PRO A 295 17.44 -12.05 35.21
C PRO A 295 18.78 -11.29 35.22
N ARG A 296 19.67 -11.60 36.15
CA ARG A 296 21.03 -11.03 36.18
C ARG A 296 21.92 -11.59 35.06
N GLY A 297 21.78 -12.88 34.73
CA GLY A 297 22.47 -13.48 33.62
C GLY A 297 22.07 -12.89 32.28
N LYS A 298 20.75 -12.55 32.09
CA LYS A 298 20.25 -11.85 30.92
C LYS A 298 20.85 -10.46 30.79
N ALA A 299 20.82 -9.64 31.85
CA ALA A 299 21.41 -8.30 31.85
C ALA A 299 22.93 -8.33 31.58
N LEU A 300 23.65 -9.32 32.11
CA LEU A 300 25.08 -9.46 31.82
C LEU A 300 25.32 -9.86 30.36
N ALA A 301 24.53 -10.79 29.82
CA ALA A 301 24.64 -11.19 28.42
C ALA A 301 24.30 -10.00 27.49
N ASP A 302 23.28 -9.21 27.82
CA ASP A 302 22.92 -8.02 27.05
C ASP A 302 24.02 -6.95 27.07
N ILE A 303 24.69 -6.72 28.20
CA ILE A 303 25.86 -5.82 28.27
C ILE A 303 27.02 -6.34 27.40
N VAL A 304 27.34 -7.61 27.45
CA VAL A 304 28.42 -8.19 26.63
C VAL A 304 28.09 -8.09 25.15
N THR A 305 26.87 -8.43 24.76
CA THR A 305 26.43 -8.39 23.35
C THR A 305 26.23 -6.97 22.84
N SER A 306 25.99 -5.99 23.73
CA SER A 306 25.85 -4.58 23.35
C SER A 306 27.12 -4.01 22.67
N VAL A 307 28.30 -4.55 22.96
CA VAL A 307 29.55 -4.16 22.30
C VAL A 307 29.44 -4.40 20.77
N PHE A 308 29.01 -5.61 20.40
CA PHE A 308 28.82 -5.95 18.98
C PHE A 308 27.69 -5.14 18.33
N PHE A 309 26.63 -4.88 19.09
CA PHE A 309 25.54 -4.02 18.65
C PHE A 309 26.05 -2.61 18.35
N PHE A 310 26.83 -1.98 19.24
CA PHE A 310 27.36 -0.63 19.04
C PHE A 310 28.37 -0.54 17.90
N ILE A 311 29.19 -1.55 17.70
CA ILE A 311 30.09 -1.64 16.54
C ILE A 311 29.26 -1.67 15.25
N PHE A 312 28.28 -2.58 15.18
CA PHE A 312 27.42 -2.71 13.99
C PHE A 312 26.65 -1.41 13.69
N ILE A 313 25.94 -0.87 14.68
CA ILE A 313 25.11 0.33 14.47
C ILE A 313 25.94 1.57 14.22
N GLY A 314 27.14 1.66 14.81
CA GLY A 314 28.09 2.74 14.56
C GLY A 314 28.62 2.74 13.13
N VAL A 315 28.99 1.56 12.61
CA VAL A 315 29.38 1.40 11.20
C VAL A 315 28.19 1.70 10.27
N LEU A 316 27.01 1.20 10.61
CA LEU A 316 25.78 1.47 9.84
C LEU A 316 25.48 2.98 9.80
N PHE A 317 25.57 3.68 10.94
CA PHE A 317 25.36 5.12 11.01
C PHE A 317 26.36 5.87 10.13
N TRP A 318 27.65 5.54 10.24
CA TRP A 318 28.71 6.19 9.48
C TRP A 318 28.56 5.98 7.97
N THR A 319 28.34 4.74 7.56
CA THR A 319 28.20 4.42 6.12
C THR A 319 26.93 5.00 5.52
N SER A 320 25.80 4.94 6.23
CA SER A 320 24.54 5.54 5.81
C SER A 320 24.57 7.05 5.78
N TRP A 321 25.31 7.69 6.72
CA TRP A 321 25.54 9.13 6.70
C TRP A 321 26.26 9.57 5.45
N ARG A 322 27.36 8.91 5.09
CA ARG A 322 28.08 9.20 3.83
C ARG A 322 27.21 9.01 2.61
N PHE A 323 26.51 7.90 2.56
CA PHE A 323 25.59 7.59 1.46
C PHE A 323 24.47 8.62 1.31
N ALA A 324 23.89 9.09 2.41
CA ALA A 324 22.88 10.14 2.39
C ALA A 324 23.49 11.52 2.04
N ALA A 325 24.67 11.85 2.56
CA ALA A 325 25.35 13.10 2.25
C ALA A 325 25.69 13.21 0.76
N ASP A 326 26.18 12.13 0.15
CA ASP A 326 26.48 12.08 -1.29
C ASP A 326 25.20 12.27 -2.12
N ALA A 327 24.08 11.65 -1.70
CA ALA A 327 22.80 11.79 -2.38
C ALA A 327 22.24 13.22 -2.30
N VAL A 328 22.41 13.89 -1.15
CA VAL A 328 22.01 15.29 -0.98
C VAL A 328 22.90 16.21 -1.83
N ALA A 329 24.22 15.98 -1.83
CA ALA A 329 25.17 16.80 -2.60
C ALA A 329 24.92 16.72 -4.12
N ASN A 330 24.43 15.58 -4.61
CA ASN A 330 24.14 15.35 -6.03
C ASN A 330 22.66 15.59 -6.40
N ASP A 331 21.83 16.06 -5.46
CA ASP A 331 20.36 16.20 -5.63
C ASP A 331 19.75 14.95 -6.31
N GLU A 332 20.03 13.80 -5.74
CA GLU A 332 19.71 12.51 -6.37
C GLU A 332 18.21 12.28 -6.47
N HIS A 333 17.78 11.99 -7.71
CA HIS A 333 16.39 11.67 -8.05
C HIS A 333 16.26 10.23 -8.55
N SER A 334 15.04 9.71 -8.55
CA SER A 334 14.70 8.45 -9.16
C SER A 334 14.95 8.49 -10.68
N PHE A 335 15.41 7.37 -11.23
CA PHE A 335 15.54 7.17 -12.67
C PHE A 335 14.21 6.76 -13.35
N THR A 336 13.13 6.63 -12.58
CA THR A 336 11.80 6.31 -13.12
C THR A 336 11.13 7.55 -13.72
N GLU A 337 10.01 7.34 -14.44
CA GLU A 337 9.22 8.46 -14.99
C GLU A 337 8.66 9.40 -13.92
N TRP A 338 8.50 8.93 -12.66
CA TRP A 338 8.01 9.76 -11.57
C TRP A 338 9.09 10.72 -11.04
N GLY A 339 10.38 10.33 -11.07
CA GLY A 339 11.50 11.22 -10.79
C GLY A 339 11.55 11.80 -9.36
N VAL A 340 11.07 11.06 -8.37
CA VAL A 340 11.02 11.51 -6.97
C VAL A 340 12.42 11.65 -6.35
N GLN A 341 12.56 12.56 -5.38
CA GLN A 341 13.83 12.79 -4.67
C GLN A 341 14.24 11.59 -3.81
N TYR A 342 15.34 10.91 -4.16
CA TYR A 342 15.90 9.79 -3.41
C TYR A 342 16.69 10.20 -2.18
N TRP A 343 17.30 11.39 -2.19
CA TRP A 343 18.07 11.87 -1.06
C TRP A 343 17.25 11.97 0.24
N THR A 344 15.94 12.28 0.16
CA THR A 344 15.03 12.31 1.31
C THR A 344 14.86 10.93 1.94
N VAL A 345 14.76 9.89 1.12
CA VAL A 345 14.66 8.49 1.56
C VAL A 345 15.97 8.03 2.19
N LYS A 346 17.10 8.36 1.56
CA LYS A 346 18.44 8.00 2.06
C LYS A 346 18.74 8.64 3.41
N LEU A 347 18.23 9.86 3.68
CA LEU A 347 18.34 10.49 5.00
C LEU A 347 17.65 9.70 6.12
N SER A 348 16.62 8.93 5.82
CA SER A 348 15.96 8.08 6.83
C SER A 348 16.88 7.00 7.39
N MET A 349 17.91 6.57 6.63
CA MET A 349 18.87 5.55 7.07
C MET A 349 19.74 6.01 8.25
N PRO A 350 20.50 7.11 8.16
CA PRO A 350 21.28 7.60 9.30
C PRO A 350 20.39 8.07 10.46
N ILE A 351 19.21 8.63 10.18
CA ILE A 351 18.26 9.01 11.24
C ILE A 351 17.80 7.75 12.00
N GLY A 352 17.36 6.71 11.30
CA GLY A 352 16.93 5.45 11.91
C GLY A 352 18.06 4.75 12.68
N ALA A 353 19.28 4.73 12.11
CA ALA A 353 20.46 4.20 12.79
C ALA A 353 20.80 5.01 14.05
N GLY A 354 20.69 6.34 14.01
CA GLY A 354 20.88 7.22 15.16
C GLY A 354 19.85 6.98 16.27
N LEU A 355 18.58 6.83 15.92
CA LEU A 355 17.52 6.50 16.86
C LEU A 355 17.76 5.14 17.52
N LEU A 356 18.17 4.15 16.73
CA LEU A 356 18.49 2.80 17.23
C LEU A 356 19.72 2.82 18.13
N PHE A 357 20.74 3.62 17.79
CA PHE A 357 21.92 3.84 18.62
C PHE A 357 21.55 4.42 20.00
N LEU A 358 20.70 5.45 20.01
CA LEU A 358 20.19 6.04 21.25
C LEU A 358 19.39 5.04 22.08
N GLN A 359 18.56 4.22 21.45
CA GLN A 359 17.81 3.17 22.15
C GLN A 359 18.73 2.12 22.75
N GLY A 360 19.82 1.74 22.06
CA GLY A 360 20.84 0.87 22.60
C GLY A 360 21.51 1.44 23.86
N ILE A 361 21.81 2.74 23.86
CA ILE A 361 22.33 3.44 25.06
C ILE A 361 21.31 3.38 26.20
N SER A 362 20.03 3.64 25.93
CA SER A 362 18.98 3.55 26.95
C SER A 362 18.94 2.16 27.58
N LYS A 363 18.96 1.10 26.75
CA LYS A 363 18.95 -0.29 27.24
C LYS A 363 20.21 -0.60 28.06
N LEU A 364 21.38 -0.25 27.57
CA LEU A 364 22.65 -0.47 28.29
C LEU A 364 22.67 0.21 29.67
N ILE A 365 22.17 1.46 29.78
CA ILE A 365 22.07 2.16 31.06
C ILE A 365 21.13 1.40 32.01
N LYS A 366 20.00 0.90 31.51
CA LYS A 366 19.04 0.13 32.32
C LYS A 366 19.64 -1.19 32.82
N ASP A 367 20.35 -1.92 31.97
CA ASP A 367 21.02 -3.19 32.31
C ASP A 367 22.11 -2.99 33.39
N ILE A 368 22.94 -1.96 33.24
CA ILE A 368 23.95 -1.57 34.23
C ILE A 368 23.29 -1.14 35.56
N ALA A 369 22.25 -0.32 35.51
CA ALA A 369 21.53 0.15 36.70
C ALA A 369 20.88 -1.05 37.44
N PHE A 370 20.34 -2.01 36.72
CA PHE A 370 19.76 -3.22 37.29
C PHE A 370 20.81 -4.07 38.00
N LEU A 371 21.97 -4.28 37.40
CA LEU A 371 23.05 -5.05 38.02
C LEU A 371 23.65 -4.34 39.24
N SER A 372 23.73 -2.99 39.23
CA SER A 372 24.28 -2.21 40.34
C SER A 372 23.33 -2.12 41.55
N ARG A 373 22.01 -2.04 41.32
CA ARG A 373 20.99 -1.93 42.38
C ARG A 373 20.50 -3.28 42.91
N GLY A 374 20.85 -4.36 42.28
CA GLY A 374 20.34 -5.71 42.56
C GLY A 374 20.86 -6.36 43.84
N ARG A 375 21.00 -5.60 44.92
CA ARG A 375 21.16 -6.09 46.30
C ARG A 375 19.95 -5.64 47.15
N ILE A 376 18.73 -5.89 46.65
CA ILE A 376 17.55 -5.85 47.51
C ILE A 376 16.76 -7.14 47.25
#